data_11f0f629752afa8bacbcd7a7ff39bf62
#
_entry.id   11f0f629752afa8bacbcd7a7ff39bf62
#
_cell.length_a   1.000
_cell.length_b   1.000
_cell.length_c   1.000
_cell.angle_alpha   90.00
_cell.angle_beta   90.00
_cell.angle_gamma   90.00
#
_symmetry.space_group_name_H-M   'P 1'
#
loop_
_entity.id
_entity.type
_entity.pdbx_description
1 polymer ?
#
loop_
_entity_poly.entity_id
_entity_poly.type
_entity_poly.pdbx_seq_one_letter_code
_entity_poly.pdbx_strand_id
1 'polypeptide(L)'
;DLKSIIYGTNGNESLFEFIGSRIYNKTKADLKLIYENSLYFIFRLLFIAYFEDKFEIILEKHKYFKSKISLRTLLENLQEDESSSGGFGELENIFNIYNKGKGNFDMPVFNGGLFDESKTALLSTPKIFNDKDLKFILNQLLNFKDKNLSFKRDYKTLSVEHLGTIYEGLLSYFFEIANEDIYYVSYKEKSKEIECYFDNYDFKI
;
A
#
# COMPACT_ATOMS: atom_id res chain seq x y z
N ASP A 1 6.12 -8.23 0.42
CA ASP A 1 7.09 -7.18 0.70
C ASP A 1 6.46 -5.82 0.37
N LEU A 2 6.43 -4.89 1.35
CA LEU A 2 5.84 -3.55 1.15
C LEU A 2 6.60 -2.75 0.09
N LYS A 3 7.91 -2.97 -0.03
CA LYS A 3 8.72 -2.36 -1.07
C LYS A 3 8.23 -2.75 -2.46
N SER A 4 7.90 -4.02 -2.68
CA SER A 4 7.41 -4.48 -3.98
C SER A 4 6.04 -3.89 -4.33
N ILE A 5 5.23 -3.55 -3.35
CA ILE A 5 3.96 -2.84 -3.59
C ILE A 5 4.24 -1.38 -3.99
N ILE A 6 5.16 -0.72 -3.31
CA ILE A 6 5.46 0.71 -3.54
C ILE A 6 6.21 0.91 -4.85
N TYR A 7 7.23 0.09 -5.11
CA TYR A 7 8.19 0.29 -6.23
C TYR A 7 7.97 -0.65 -7.42
N GLY A 8 7.04 -1.59 -7.30
CA GLY A 8 6.83 -2.63 -8.31
C GLY A 8 7.87 -3.75 -8.25
N THR A 9 7.63 -4.78 -9.03
CA THR A 9 8.55 -5.89 -9.28
C THR A 9 8.34 -6.40 -10.69
N ASN A 10 9.41 -6.69 -11.39
CA ASN A 10 9.46 -7.42 -12.68
C ASN A 10 8.15 -7.40 -13.51
N GLY A 11 7.83 -6.26 -14.11
CA GLY A 11 6.68 -6.11 -15.01
C GLY A 11 5.33 -5.80 -14.34
N ASN A 12 5.28 -5.62 -13.03
CA ASN A 12 4.11 -5.11 -12.33
C ASN A 12 4.26 -3.62 -12.07
N GLU A 13 3.22 -2.86 -12.37
CA GLU A 13 3.17 -1.43 -12.05
C GLU A 13 3.26 -1.23 -10.54
N SER A 14 3.90 -0.16 -10.14
CA SER A 14 4.11 0.20 -8.75
C SER A 14 3.03 1.17 -8.26
N LEU A 15 2.79 1.18 -6.96
CA LEU A 15 1.94 2.21 -6.34
C LEU A 15 2.46 3.63 -6.66
N PHE A 16 3.79 3.78 -6.70
CA PHE A 16 4.44 5.03 -7.08
C PHE A 16 4.09 5.46 -8.52
N GLU A 17 4.04 4.54 -9.46
CA GLU A 17 3.64 4.81 -10.86
C GLU A 17 2.16 5.14 -10.97
N PHE A 18 1.27 4.40 -10.32
CA PHE A 18 -0.15 4.68 -10.32
C PHE A 18 -0.46 6.09 -9.81
N ILE A 19 0.07 6.44 -8.64
CA ILE A 19 -0.14 7.77 -8.06
C ILE A 19 0.57 8.82 -8.91
N GLY A 20 1.77 8.52 -9.39
CA GLY A 20 2.58 9.42 -10.21
C GLY A 20 2.04 9.67 -11.61
N SER A 21 1.20 8.80 -12.15
CA SER A 21 0.56 8.99 -13.47
C SER A 21 -0.32 10.24 -13.54
N ARG A 22 -0.72 10.78 -12.38
CA ARG A 22 -1.55 11.99 -12.26
C ARG A 22 -0.74 13.29 -12.36
N ILE A 23 0.58 13.21 -12.29
CA ILE A 23 1.45 14.37 -12.36
C ILE A 23 2.21 14.35 -13.69
N TYR A 24 1.99 15.41 -14.46
CA TYR A 24 2.70 15.63 -15.72
C TYR A 24 4.01 16.39 -15.43
N ASN A 25 5.10 16.11 -16.14
CA ASN A 25 6.40 16.77 -15.96
C ASN A 25 6.89 16.76 -14.51
N LYS A 26 7.07 15.57 -13.95
CA LYS A 26 7.48 15.39 -12.54
C LYS A 26 8.77 16.12 -12.20
N THR A 27 8.70 16.93 -11.17
CA THR A 27 9.85 17.58 -10.51
C THR A 27 10.29 16.76 -9.29
N LYS A 28 11.40 17.13 -8.66
CA LYS A 28 11.85 16.53 -7.39
C LYS A 28 10.81 16.71 -6.26
N ALA A 29 10.07 17.83 -6.26
CA ALA A 29 8.99 18.08 -5.30
C ALA A 29 7.80 17.14 -5.56
N ASP A 30 7.47 16.88 -6.83
CA ASP A 30 6.40 15.97 -7.19
C ASP A 30 6.73 14.53 -6.81
N LEU A 31 7.97 14.09 -6.99
CA LEU A 31 8.43 12.77 -6.55
C LEU A 31 8.24 12.59 -5.04
N LYS A 32 8.58 13.60 -4.26
CA LYS A 32 8.35 13.58 -2.81
C LYS A 32 6.85 13.48 -2.49
N LEU A 33 6.01 14.27 -3.15
CA LEU A 33 4.56 14.25 -2.95
C LEU A 33 3.96 12.89 -3.32
N ILE A 34 4.36 12.29 -4.44
CA ILE A 34 3.93 10.94 -4.86
C ILE A 34 4.30 9.93 -3.77
N TYR A 35 5.53 10.02 -3.27
CA TYR A 35 6.01 9.11 -2.25
C TYR A 35 5.26 9.23 -0.93
N GLU A 36 5.07 10.45 -0.44
CA GLU A 36 4.29 10.70 0.78
C GLU A 36 2.88 10.16 0.67
N ASN A 37 2.19 10.38 -0.47
CA ASN A 37 0.87 9.82 -0.70
C ASN A 37 0.87 8.28 -0.73
N SER A 38 1.90 7.67 -1.33
CA SER A 38 2.08 6.22 -1.35
C SER A 38 2.25 5.65 0.06
N LEU A 39 3.04 6.32 0.90
CA LEU A 39 3.22 5.93 2.30
C LEU A 39 1.92 6.02 3.09
N TYR A 40 1.21 7.16 3.03
CA TYR A 40 -0.09 7.29 3.70
C TYR A 40 -1.06 6.19 3.29
N PHE A 41 -1.11 5.87 2.00
CA PHE A 41 -1.97 4.82 1.48
C PHE A 41 -1.64 3.46 2.10
N ILE A 42 -0.37 3.05 2.05
CA ILE A 42 0.09 1.78 2.63
C ILE A 42 -0.15 1.72 4.13
N PHE A 43 0.13 2.80 4.87
CA PHE A 43 -0.08 2.82 6.32
C PHE A 43 -1.55 2.78 6.70
N ARG A 44 -2.45 3.39 5.93
CA ARG A 44 -3.90 3.23 6.10
C ARG A 44 -4.31 1.77 5.96
N LEU A 45 -3.86 1.11 4.90
CA LEU A 45 -4.16 -0.31 4.66
C LEU A 45 -3.60 -1.20 5.77
N LEU A 46 -2.35 -0.99 6.20
CA LEU A 46 -1.72 -1.72 7.30
C LEU A 46 -2.46 -1.55 8.62
N PHE A 47 -2.85 -0.31 8.93
CA PHE A 47 -3.61 -0.01 10.15
C PHE A 47 -4.95 -0.76 10.16
N ILE A 48 -5.67 -0.74 9.03
CA ILE A 48 -6.95 -1.44 8.92
C ILE A 48 -6.76 -2.94 9.04
N ALA A 49 -5.77 -3.52 8.34
CA ALA A 49 -5.47 -4.96 8.43
C ALA A 49 -5.11 -5.37 9.87
N TYR A 50 -4.29 -4.57 10.56
CA TYR A 50 -3.99 -4.76 11.99
C TYR A 50 -5.26 -4.70 12.84
N PHE A 51 -6.10 -3.68 12.64
CA PHE A 51 -7.35 -3.52 13.37
C PHE A 51 -8.29 -4.70 13.18
N GLU A 52 -8.48 -5.15 11.94
CA GLU A 52 -9.31 -6.32 11.64
C GLU A 52 -8.83 -7.58 12.37
N ASP A 53 -7.54 -7.86 12.32
CA ASP A 53 -6.98 -9.06 12.94
C ASP A 53 -6.96 -8.94 14.46
N LYS A 54 -6.70 -7.76 15.00
CA LYS A 54 -6.67 -7.51 16.45
C LYS A 54 -8.05 -7.64 17.10
N PHE A 55 -9.08 -7.16 16.41
CA PHE A 55 -10.46 -7.13 16.91
C PHE A 55 -11.38 -8.15 16.23
N GLU A 56 -10.81 -9.18 15.61
CA GLU A 56 -11.53 -10.21 14.88
C GLU A 56 -12.73 -10.78 15.65
N ILE A 57 -12.56 -11.15 16.93
CA ILE A 57 -13.62 -11.71 17.79
C ILE A 57 -14.80 -10.75 17.93
N ILE A 58 -14.52 -9.45 18.05
CA ILE A 58 -15.56 -8.41 18.17
C ILE A 58 -16.25 -8.22 16.82
N LEU A 59 -15.49 -8.14 15.74
CA LEU A 59 -16.01 -7.94 14.40
C LEU A 59 -16.88 -9.11 13.92
N GLU A 60 -16.57 -10.35 14.31
CA GLU A 60 -17.40 -11.51 13.99
C GLU A 60 -18.80 -11.44 14.60
N LYS A 61 -18.96 -10.78 15.74
CA LYS A 61 -20.29 -10.53 16.33
C LYS A 61 -21.11 -9.48 15.56
N HIS A 62 -20.46 -8.67 14.75
CA HIS A 62 -21.04 -7.56 14.00
C HIS A 62 -20.82 -7.71 12.49
N LYS A 63 -21.25 -8.83 11.92
CA LYS A 63 -20.99 -9.21 10.51
C LYS A 63 -21.33 -8.11 9.49
N TYR A 64 -22.44 -7.43 9.67
CA TYR A 64 -22.84 -6.33 8.78
C TYR A 64 -21.83 -5.18 8.83
N PHE A 65 -21.36 -4.82 10.02
CA PHE A 65 -20.36 -3.77 10.17
C PHE A 65 -19.01 -4.21 9.62
N LYS A 66 -18.59 -5.45 9.93
CA LYS A 66 -17.38 -6.06 9.36
C LYS A 66 -17.35 -5.90 7.84
N SER A 67 -18.45 -6.22 7.15
CA SER A 67 -18.53 -6.11 5.70
C SER A 67 -18.33 -4.67 5.15
N LYS A 68 -18.45 -3.65 5.99
CA LYS A 68 -18.29 -2.24 5.61
C LYS A 68 -16.94 -1.63 5.91
N ILE A 69 -16.12 -2.31 6.71
CA ILE A 69 -14.82 -1.79 7.14
C ILE A 69 -13.66 -2.75 6.85
N SER A 70 -13.95 -3.92 6.31
CA SER A 70 -12.97 -4.98 6.11
C SER A 70 -12.31 -4.92 4.75
N LEU A 71 -10.97 -4.81 4.74
CA LEU A 71 -10.17 -4.96 3.51
C LEU A 71 -10.23 -6.38 2.97
N ARG A 72 -10.41 -7.38 3.83
CA ARG A 72 -10.51 -8.78 3.42
C ARG A 72 -11.82 -9.02 2.67
N THR A 73 -12.91 -8.48 3.20
CA THR A 73 -14.21 -8.54 2.52
C THR A 73 -14.17 -7.79 1.18
N LEU A 74 -13.52 -6.63 1.15
CA LEU A 74 -13.31 -5.90 -0.11
C LEU A 74 -12.50 -6.73 -1.12
N LEU A 75 -11.44 -7.39 -0.69
CA LEU A 75 -10.64 -8.26 -1.57
C LEU A 75 -11.46 -9.45 -2.07
N GLU A 76 -12.28 -10.09 -1.22
CA GLU A 76 -13.19 -11.18 -1.60
C GLU A 76 -14.18 -10.71 -2.67
N ASN A 77 -14.84 -9.57 -2.47
CA ASN A 77 -15.76 -8.98 -3.45
C ASN A 77 -15.07 -8.72 -4.80
N LEU A 78 -13.85 -8.17 -4.79
CA LEU A 78 -13.06 -7.93 -5.99
C LEU A 78 -12.59 -9.22 -6.69
N GLN A 79 -12.57 -10.35 -5.98
CA GLN A 79 -12.21 -11.65 -6.54
C GLN A 79 -13.43 -12.33 -7.21
N GLU A 80 -14.61 -12.11 -6.66
CA GLU A 80 -15.87 -12.73 -7.16
C GLU A 80 -16.41 -12.03 -8.41
N ASP A 81 -16.21 -10.71 -8.53
CA ASP A 81 -16.73 -9.93 -9.66
C ASP A 81 -15.59 -9.23 -10.41
N GLU A 82 -15.10 -9.87 -11.48
CA GLU A 82 -14.06 -9.28 -12.35
C GLU A 82 -14.57 -8.11 -13.20
N SER A 83 -15.88 -7.88 -13.27
CA SER A 83 -16.52 -6.80 -14.02
C SER A 83 -16.84 -5.58 -13.16
N SER A 84 -16.60 -5.65 -11.85
CA SER A 84 -16.90 -4.57 -10.92
C SER A 84 -16.05 -3.33 -11.23
N SER A 85 -16.59 -2.16 -10.98
CA SER A 85 -15.94 -0.88 -11.21
C SER A 85 -16.14 0.10 -10.05
N GLY A 86 -16.10 -0.40 -8.82
CA GLY A 86 -16.43 0.38 -7.63
C GLY A 86 -15.53 0.17 -6.43
N GLY A 87 -14.54 -0.73 -6.52
CA GLY A 87 -13.72 -1.13 -5.38
C GLY A 87 -12.95 0.01 -4.72
N PHE A 88 -12.46 0.97 -5.51
CA PHE A 88 -11.80 2.14 -4.93
C PHE A 88 -12.78 3.02 -4.13
N GLY A 89 -14.01 3.21 -4.60
CA GLY A 89 -15.05 3.92 -3.85
C GLY A 89 -15.43 3.21 -2.55
N GLU A 90 -15.45 1.88 -2.53
CA GLU A 90 -15.63 1.11 -1.30
C GLU A 90 -14.46 1.31 -0.34
N LEU A 91 -13.22 1.32 -0.83
CA LEU A 91 -12.04 1.61 -0.03
C LEU A 91 -12.07 3.03 0.56
N GLU A 92 -12.47 4.03 -0.21
CA GLU A 92 -12.66 5.41 0.29
C GLU A 92 -13.70 5.47 1.40
N ASN A 93 -14.81 4.75 1.25
CA ASN A 93 -15.82 4.62 2.31
C ASN A 93 -15.24 3.98 3.59
N ILE A 94 -14.41 2.95 3.44
CA ILE A 94 -13.69 2.35 4.57
C ILE A 94 -12.83 3.40 5.25
N PHE A 95 -11.98 4.12 4.51
CA PHE A 95 -11.13 5.19 5.07
C PHE A 95 -11.95 6.26 5.78
N ASN A 96 -13.08 6.66 5.23
CA ASN A 96 -13.99 7.63 5.85
C ASN A 96 -14.56 7.14 7.18
N ILE A 97 -14.92 5.86 7.28
CA ILE A 97 -15.41 5.27 8.53
C ILE A 97 -14.31 5.29 9.60
N TYR A 98 -13.07 4.97 9.25
CA TYR A 98 -11.95 5.05 10.18
C TYR A 98 -11.61 6.50 10.58
N ASN A 99 -11.72 7.45 9.65
CA ASN A 99 -11.46 8.87 9.91
C ASN A 99 -12.51 9.52 10.81
N LYS A 100 -13.80 9.31 10.49
CA LYS A 100 -14.92 10.03 11.10
C LYS A 100 -15.63 9.22 12.20
N GLY A 101 -15.31 7.94 12.31
CA GLY A 101 -16.08 7.01 13.13
C GLY A 101 -17.46 6.73 12.56
N LYS A 102 -18.19 5.85 13.21
CA LYS A 102 -19.58 5.57 12.88
C LYS A 102 -20.37 5.29 14.15
N GLY A 103 -21.11 6.30 14.63
CA GLY A 103 -21.78 6.29 15.92
C GLY A 103 -22.73 5.12 16.18
N ASN A 104 -23.36 4.58 15.13
CA ASN A 104 -24.26 3.42 15.25
C ASN A 104 -23.53 2.10 15.60
N PHE A 105 -22.20 2.07 15.57
CA PHE A 105 -21.38 0.88 15.79
C PHE A 105 -20.29 1.11 16.84
N ASP A 106 -20.36 2.20 17.59
CA ASP A 106 -19.33 2.59 18.57
C ASP A 106 -17.91 2.56 18.00
N MET A 107 -17.77 2.78 16.67
CA MET A 107 -16.49 2.84 16.01
C MET A 107 -15.77 4.13 16.45
N PRO A 108 -14.62 4.03 17.10
CA PRO A 108 -13.89 5.22 17.52
C PRO A 108 -13.38 6.00 16.31
N VAL A 109 -13.16 7.28 16.51
CA VAL A 109 -12.52 8.15 15.50
C VAL A 109 -11.01 7.97 15.59
N PHE A 110 -10.39 7.53 14.49
CA PHE A 110 -8.93 7.41 14.40
C PHE A 110 -8.33 8.64 13.71
N ASN A 111 -8.56 9.81 14.30
CA ASN A 111 -8.19 11.11 13.73
C ASN A 111 -6.74 11.53 13.96
N GLY A 112 -5.82 10.59 14.20
CA GLY A 112 -4.38 10.84 14.39
C GLY A 112 -3.64 11.36 13.16
N GLY A 113 -4.36 11.88 12.16
CA GLY A 113 -3.80 12.42 10.92
C GLY A 113 -3.52 11.37 9.83
N LEU A 114 -3.55 10.08 10.14
CA LEU A 114 -3.33 9.02 9.15
C LEU A 114 -4.43 8.99 8.07
N PHE A 115 -5.69 9.16 8.47
CA PHE A 115 -6.85 9.15 7.59
C PHE A 115 -7.28 10.54 7.13
N ASP A 116 -6.53 11.59 7.46
CA ASP A 116 -6.80 12.95 7.01
C ASP A 116 -6.62 13.07 5.49
N GLU A 117 -7.73 13.34 4.79
CA GLU A 117 -7.77 13.44 3.33
C GLU A 117 -6.89 14.59 2.81
N SER A 118 -6.71 15.67 3.59
CA SER A 118 -5.89 16.82 3.18
C SER A 118 -4.42 16.47 2.96
N LYS A 119 -3.94 15.40 3.59
CA LYS A 119 -2.56 14.91 3.47
C LYS A 119 -2.35 14.00 2.25
N THR A 120 -3.41 13.61 1.58
CA THR A 120 -3.37 12.66 0.47
C THR A 120 -4.12 13.17 -0.75
N ALA A 121 -3.86 14.43 -1.12
CA ALA A 121 -4.54 15.11 -2.22
C ALA A 121 -4.50 14.32 -3.55
N LEU A 122 -3.41 13.60 -3.83
CA LEU A 122 -3.31 12.77 -5.03
C LEU A 122 -4.24 11.54 -4.99
N LEU A 123 -4.56 11.03 -3.79
CA LEU A 123 -5.49 9.90 -3.63
C LEU A 123 -6.96 10.34 -3.70
N SER A 124 -7.25 11.61 -3.49
CA SER A 124 -8.61 12.15 -3.56
C SER A 124 -9.14 12.30 -5.00
N THR A 125 -8.34 11.91 -5.99
CA THR A 125 -8.76 11.92 -7.38
C THR A 125 -9.58 10.67 -7.69
N PRO A 126 -10.82 10.79 -8.19
CA PRO A 126 -11.64 9.62 -8.51
C PRO A 126 -10.93 8.65 -9.45
N LYS A 127 -11.04 7.36 -9.18
CA LYS A 127 -10.51 6.26 -10.01
C LYS A 127 -8.98 6.30 -10.19
N ILE A 128 -8.26 6.56 -9.11
CA ILE A 128 -6.79 6.46 -9.12
C ILE A 128 -6.35 5.02 -9.43
N PHE A 129 -7.03 4.05 -8.84
CA PHE A 129 -6.83 2.63 -9.10
C PHE A 129 -8.05 2.06 -9.79
N ASN A 130 -7.84 1.22 -10.78
CA ASN A 130 -8.88 0.30 -11.23
C ASN A 130 -8.97 -0.89 -10.26
N ASP A 131 -10.02 -1.68 -10.36
CA ASP A 131 -10.27 -2.79 -9.44
C ASP A 131 -9.20 -3.88 -9.54
N LYS A 132 -8.58 -4.08 -10.72
CA LYS A 132 -7.48 -5.01 -10.93
C LYS A 132 -6.23 -4.60 -10.14
N ASP A 133 -5.89 -3.31 -10.16
CA ASP A 133 -4.73 -2.76 -9.46
C ASP A 133 -4.97 -2.81 -7.95
N LEU A 134 -6.19 -2.46 -7.51
CA LEU A 134 -6.58 -2.53 -6.12
C LEU A 134 -6.55 -3.98 -5.61
N LYS A 135 -7.11 -4.93 -6.37
CA LYS A 135 -7.05 -6.36 -6.08
C LYS A 135 -5.61 -6.85 -5.94
N PHE A 136 -4.71 -6.41 -6.84
CA PHE A 136 -3.29 -6.76 -6.76
C PHE A 136 -2.66 -6.24 -5.46
N ILE A 137 -2.84 -4.95 -5.14
CA ILE A 137 -2.29 -4.31 -3.93
C ILE A 137 -2.80 -5.01 -2.67
N LEU A 138 -4.12 -5.19 -2.56
CA LEU A 138 -4.73 -5.85 -1.41
C LEU A 138 -4.28 -7.30 -1.26
N ASN A 139 -4.16 -8.04 -2.36
CA ASN A 139 -3.70 -9.41 -2.32
C ASN A 139 -2.24 -9.51 -1.84
N GLN A 140 -1.36 -8.63 -2.31
CA GLN A 140 0.03 -8.58 -1.84
C GLN A 140 0.15 -8.19 -0.36
N LEU A 141 -0.73 -7.31 0.10
CA LEU A 141 -0.77 -6.90 1.49
C LEU A 141 -1.31 -8.01 2.40
N LEU A 142 -2.48 -8.55 2.08
CA LEU A 142 -3.25 -9.41 2.98
C LEU A 142 -2.86 -10.89 2.92
N ASN A 143 -2.16 -11.30 1.85
CA ASN A 143 -1.76 -12.68 1.64
C ASN A 143 -0.26 -12.78 1.36
N PHE A 144 0.29 -13.99 1.54
CA PHE A 144 1.62 -14.33 1.07
C PHE A 144 1.58 -15.71 0.40
N LYS A 145 2.48 -15.92 -0.53
CA LYS A 145 2.61 -17.20 -1.22
C LYS A 145 3.84 -17.94 -0.69
N ASP A 146 3.64 -19.20 -0.35
CA ASP A 146 4.74 -20.15 -0.12
C ASP A 146 4.56 -21.30 -1.10
N LYS A 147 5.52 -21.46 -2.01
CA LYS A 147 5.43 -22.38 -3.16
C LYS A 147 4.18 -22.08 -3.99
N ASN A 148 3.21 -23.00 -4.04
CA ASN A 148 1.97 -22.87 -4.80
C ASN A 148 0.74 -22.58 -3.93
N LEU A 149 0.94 -22.36 -2.62
CA LEU A 149 -0.14 -22.11 -1.67
C LEU A 149 -0.17 -20.63 -1.29
N SER A 150 -1.38 -20.09 -1.16
CA SER A 150 -1.61 -18.74 -0.66
C SER A 150 -2.10 -18.81 0.78
N PHE A 151 -1.48 -18.04 1.66
CA PHE A 151 -1.78 -17.96 3.08
C PHE A 151 -2.15 -16.54 3.46
N LYS A 152 -3.12 -16.40 4.38
CA LYS A 152 -3.48 -15.14 5.00
C LYS A 152 -2.32 -14.65 5.87
N ARG A 153 -1.95 -13.37 5.74
CA ARG A 153 -1.05 -12.71 6.69
C ARG A 153 -1.80 -12.43 7.98
N ASP A 154 -1.14 -12.64 9.10
CA ASP A 154 -1.65 -12.31 10.43
C ASP A 154 -0.92 -11.08 10.96
N TYR A 155 -1.68 -10.02 11.19
CA TYR A 155 -1.18 -8.74 11.72
C TYR A 155 -1.37 -8.59 13.23
N LYS A 156 -1.95 -9.57 13.94
CA LYS A 156 -2.19 -9.51 15.40
C LYS A 156 -0.93 -9.25 16.22
N THR A 157 0.20 -9.78 15.74
CA THR A 157 1.51 -9.68 16.39
C THR A 157 2.27 -8.41 16.03
N LEU A 158 1.75 -7.61 15.10
CA LEU A 158 2.38 -6.35 14.71
C LEU A 158 2.28 -5.37 15.89
N SER A 159 3.43 -4.95 16.44
CA SER A 159 3.46 -3.95 17.49
C SER A 159 3.57 -2.53 16.92
N VAL A 160 3.30 -1.54 17.77
CA VAL A 160 3.48 -0.12 17.39
C VAL A 160 4.94 0.17 17.03
N GLU A 161 5.89 -0.47 17.74
CA GLU A 161 7.32 -0.34 17.44
C GLU A 161 7.67 -0.91 16.06
N HIS A 162 7.08 -2.06 15.69
CA HIS A 162 7.26 -2.62 14.36
C HIS A 162 6.71 -1.69 13.27
N LEU A 163 5.54 -1.09 13.49
CA LEU A 163 5.00 -0.07 12.58
C LEU A 163 5.91 1.15 12.46
N GLY A 164 6.48 1.60 13.60
CA GLY A 164 7.46 2.68 13.64
C GLY A 164 8.71 2.34 12.82
N THR A 165 9.28 1.15 13.01
CA THR A 165 10.47 0.69 12.27
C THR A 165 10.19 0.59 10.77
N ILE A 166 9.02 0.10 10.37
CA ILE A 166 8.60 0.05 8.96
C ILE A 166 8.53 1.47 8.39
N TYR A 167 7.92 2.40 9.14
CA TYR A 167 7.78 3.80 8.73
C TYR A 167 9.14 4.49 8.55
N GLU A 168 10.02 4.39 9.55
CA GLU A 168 11.38 4.93 9.49
C GLU A 168 12.19 4.35 8.33
N GLY A 169 12.10 3.04 8.15
CA GLY A 169 12.76 2.34 7.05
C GLY A 169 12.27 2.81 5.67
N LEU A 170 10.98 3.14 5.54
CA LEU A 170 10.45 3.68 4.29
C LEU A 170 10.79 5.15 4.11
N LEU A 171 10.82 5.96 5.15
CA LEU A 171 11.20 7.38 5.07
C LEU A 171 12.67 7.63 4.70
N SER A 172 13.52 6.62 4.80
CA SER A 172 14.95 6.74 4.47
C SER A 172 15.26 6.80 2.97
N TYR A 173 14.27 6.61 2.11
CA TYR A 173 14.46 6.65 0.66
C TYR A 173 14.38 8.06 0.10
N PHE A 174 15.29 8.35 -0.82
CA PHE A 174 15.32 9.57 -1.62
C PHE A 174 15.02 9.22 -3.08
N PHE A 175 14.29 10.10 -3.74
CA PHE A 175 13.98 9.96 -5.15
C PHE A 175 14.68 11.04 -5.94
N GLU A 176 15.31 10.64 -7.02
CA GLU A 176 15.91 11.54 -7.99
C GLU A 176 15.47 11.14 -9.39
N ILE A 177 15.39 12.12 -10.27
CA ILE A 177 15.14 11.88 -11.69
C ILE A 177 16.51 11.60 -12.29
N ALA A 178 16.66 10.38 -12.83
CA ALA A 178 17.87 10.03 -13.55
C ALA A 178 18.01 10.89 -14.81
N ASN A 179 19.18 11.45 -15.02
CA ASN A 179 19.48 12.22 -16.23
C ASN A 179 19.83 11.34 -17.42
N GLU A 180 20.08 10.06 -17.17
CA GLU A 180 20.45 9.04 -18.14
C GLU A 180 19.96 7.66 -17.67
N ASP A 181 20.12 6.65 -18.52
CA ASP A 181 19.72 5.28 -18.20
C ASP A 181 20.54 4.74 -17.02
N ILE A 182 19.85 4.17 -16.04
CA ILE A 182 20.45 3.53 -14.88
C ILE A 182 20.28 2.01 -15.05
N TYR A 183 21.39 1.28 -14.90
CA TYR A 183 21.41 -0.16 -14.99
C TYR A 183 21.37 -0.79 -13.61
N TYR A 184 20.42 -1.69 -13.41
CA TYR A 184 20.36 -2.53 -12.21
C TYR A 184 21.19 -3.80 -12.45
N VAL A 185 22.13 -4.05 -11.55
CA VAL A 185 22.98 -5.25 -11.58
C VAL A 185 22.87 -5.96 -10.25
N SER A 186 22.51 -7.24 -10.31
CA SER A 186 22.56 -8.16 -9.17
C SER A 186 23.67 -9.17 -9.38
N TYR A 187 24.57 -9.32 -8.42
CA TYR A 187 25.63 -10.33 -8.46
C TYR A 187 25.86 -10.96 -7.09
N LYS A 188 26.42 -12.16 -7.09
CA LYS A 188 26.73 -12.87 -5.85
C LYS A 188 28.21 -12.71 -5.49
N GLU A 189 28.47 -12.15 -4.33
CA GLU A 189 29.81 -12.13 -3.74
C GLU A 189 29.80 -12.89 -2.41
N LYS A 190 30.65 -13.94 -2.30
CA LYS A 190 30.79 -14.76 -1.08
C LYS A 190 29.45 -15.20 -0.47
N SER A 191 28.54 -15.68 -1.31
CA SER A 191 27.18 -16.13 -0.93
C SER A 191 26.21 -15.01 -0.49
N LYS A 192 26.58 -13.75 -0.63
CA LYS A 192 25.67 -12.60 -0.49
C LYS A 192 25.26 -12.09 -1.86
N GLU A 193 23.98 -11.82 -2.02
CA GLU A 193 23.46 -11.13 -3.19
C GLU A 193 23.66 -9.63 -2.98
N ILE A 194 24.36 -8.98 -3.91
CA ILE A 194 24.62 -7.54 -3.90
C ILE A 194 23.87 -6.95 -5.06
N GLU A 195 23.05 -5.96 -4.76
CA GLU A 195 22.25 -5.21 -5.71
C GLU A 195 22.83 -3.79 -5.81
N CYS A 196 23.15 -3.38 -7.02
CA CYS A 196 23.71 -2.06 -7.30
C CYS A 196 23.02 -1.40 -8.48
N TYR A 197 22.95 -0.08 -8.44
CA TYR A 197 22.53 0.75 -9.57
C TYR A 197 23.74 1.52 -10.08
N PHE A 198 23.96 1.46 -11.40
CA PHE A 198 25.07 2.14 -12.06
C PHE A 198 24.53 3.04 -13.17
N ASP A 199 25.12 4.21 -13.33
CA ASP A 199 24.99 5.02 -14.53
C ASP A 199 26.06 4.63 -15.58
N ASN A 200 25.97 5.21 -16.75
CA ASN A 200 26.88 4.91 -17.87
C ASN A 200 28.36 5.24 -17.57
N TYR A 201 28.67 6.03 -16.53
CA TYR A 201 30.03 6.45 -16.18
C TYR A 201 30.72 5.47 -15.23
N ASP A 202 29.96 4.71 -14.46
CA ASP A 202 30.50 3.76 -13.49
C ASP A 202 30.89 2.40 -14.10
N PHE A 203 30.46 2.13 -15.35
CA PHE A 203 30.85 0.94 -16.10
C PHE A 203 32.26 1.14 -16.72
N LYS A 204 33.31 1.11 -15.91
CA LYS A 204 34.67 0.84 -16.38
C LYS A 204 34.97 -0.64 -16.16
N ILE A 205 34.91 -1.41 -17.25
CA ILE A 205 35.48 -2.75 -17.33
C ILE A 205 37.00 -2.68 -17.32
#